data_78be057ba43018b3edad380edc0d404a
#
_entry.id   78be057ba43018b3edad380edc0d404a
#
_cell.length_a   1.000
_cell.length_b   1.000
_cell.length_c   1.000
_cell.angle_alpha   90.00
_cell.angle_beta   90.00
_cell.angle_gamma   90.00
#
_symmetry.space_group_name_H-M   'P 1'
#
loop_
_entity.id
_entity.type
_entity.pdbx_description
1 polymer ?
#
loop_
_entity_poly.entity_id
_entity_poly.type
_entity_poly.pdbx_seq_one_letter_code
_entity_poly.pdbx_strand_id
1 'polypeptide(L)'
;MGGGDKPMRTIGGRTILERVIARLKPQCDGLILNANGDPARFAAFGLQVIADDVPGFPGPLAGILAALDWTAANRPGTEWVLSAAGDCPFLPRDLVARLHEARARENAQLAVAASGDQSHPVIGLWRVALRNELRHALVVEDLRKIDRWTARYKLATVTWPAEPLDPFFNANTVEDITEAERLAALDDAA
;
A
#
# COMPACT_ATOMS: atom_id res chain seq x y z
N MET A 1 -20.91 -10.16 -10.39
CA MET A 1 -19.81 -10.13 -9.41
C MET A 1 -18.60 -10.77 -10.08
N GLY A 2 -17.70 -9.97 -10.63
CA GLY A 2 -16.49 -10.44 -11.33
C GLY A 2 -15.40 -10.78 -10.33
N GLY A 3 -15.27 -12.06 -9.97
CA GLY A 3 -14.26 -12.56 -9.04
C GLY A 3 -12.91 -12.84 -9.69
N GLY A 4 -12.35 -11.88 -10.41
CA GLY A 4 -10.95 -11.96 -10.86
C GLY A 4 -10.07 -11.11 -9.94
N ASP A 5 -8.84 -11.58 -9.64
CA ASP A 5 -7.84 -10.80 -8.90
C ASP A 5 -7.60 -9.47 -9.63
N LYS A 6 -8.14 -8.38 -9.12
CA LYS A 6 -8.02 -7.05 -9.72
C LYS A 6 -6.57 -6.67 -10.04
N PRO A 7 -5.58 -6.92 -9.16
CA PRO A 7 -4.18 -6.64 -9.43
C PRO A 7 -3.59 -7.41 -10.61
N MET A 8 -4.24 -8.51 -11.03
CA MET A 8 -3.81 -9.34 -12.18
C MET A 8 -4.35 -8.85 -13.53
N ARG A 9 -5.23 -7.85 -13.56
CA ARG A 9 -5.68 -7.22 -14.81
C ARG A 9 -4.51 -6.49 -15.47
N THR A 10 -4.53 -6.46 -16.80
CA THR A 10 -3.45 -5.83 -17.59
C THR A 10 -3.80 -4.40 -18.00
N ILE A 11 -2.79 -3.54 -18.01
CA ILE A 11 -2.81 -2.17 -18.48
C ILE A 11 -1.54 -1.96 -19.29
N GLY A 12 -1.66 -1.64 -20.58
CA GLY A 12 -0.52 -1.46 -21.47
C GLY A 12 0.40 -2.70 -21.53
N GLY A 13 -0.20 -3.91 -21.57
CA GLY A 13 0.53 -5.18 -21.67
C GLY A 13 1.22 -5.68 -20.38
N ARG A 14 1.09 -4.97 -19.25
CA ARG A 14 1.58 -5.39 -17.93
C ARG A 14 0.42 -5.49 -16.95
N THR A 15 0.51 -6.43 -16.00
CA THR A 15 -0.47 -6.46 -14.92
C THR A 15 -0.34 -5.22 -14.04
N ILE A 16 -1.45 -4.84 -13.38
CA ILE A 16 -1.44 -3.73 -12.41
C ILE A 16 -0.37 -3.98 -11.34
N LEU A 17 -0.31 -5.22 -10.83
CA LEU A 17 0.67 -5.59 -9.81
C LEU A 17 2.12 -5.47 -10.29
N GLU A 18 2.42 -5.82 -11.56
CA GLU A 18 3.76 -5.60 -12.14
C GLU A 18 4.13 -4.11 -12.17
N ARG A 19 3.17 -3.23 -12.48
CA ARG A 19 3.38 -1.77 -12.44
C ARG A 19 3.65 -1.29 -11.02
N VAL A 20 2.86 -1.73 -10.04
CA VAL A 20 3.07 -1.41 -8.61
C VAL A 20 4.46 -1.87 -8.15
N ILE A 21 4.84 -3.11 -8.45
CA ILE A 21 6.17 -3.67 -8.11
C ILE A 21 7.28 -2.85 -8.76
N ALA A 22 7.16 -2.51 -10.04
CA ALA A 22 8.17 -1.72 -10.76
C ALA A 22 8.35 -0.31 -10.16
N ARG A 23 7.28 0.29 -9.62
CA ARG A 23 7.33 1.59 -8.94
C ARG A 23 7.98 1.52 -7.56
N LEU A 24 7.68 0.46 -6.79
CA LEU A 24 8.13 0.36 -5.40
C LEU A 24 9.53 -0.26 -5.27
N LYS A 25 9.90 -1.19 -6.15
CA LYS A 25 11.17 -1.91 -6.06
C LYS A 25 12.42 -1.00 -5.97
N PRO A 26 12.54 0.11 -6.71
CA PRO A 26 13.69 1.01 -6.58
C PRO A 26 13.66 1.90 -5.34
N GLN A 27 12.54 1.94 -4.60
CA GLN A 27 12.34 2.80 -3.44
C GLN A 27 12.45 2.05 -2.09
N CYS A 28 12.52 0.71 -2.11
CA CYS A 28 12.46 -0.14 -0.91
C CYS A 28 13.59 -1.16 -0.92
N ASP A 29 14.11 -1.50 0.27
CA ASP A 29 15.13 -2.55 0.45
C ASP A 29 14.60 -3.97 0.19
N GLY A 30 13.28 -4.13 0.14
CA GLY A 30 12.60 -5.38 -0.16
C GLY A 30 11.11 -5.19 -0.26
N LEU A 31 10.45 -6.11 -0.96
CA LEU A 31 9.00 -6.14 -1.13
C LEU A 31 8.46 -7.48 -0.66
N ILE A 32 7.31 -7.44 -0.02
CA ILE A 32 6.47 -8.60 0.28
C ILE A 32 5.07 -8.34 -0.27
N LEU A 33 4.33 -9.38 -0.59
CA LEU A 33 2.96 -9.29 -1.04
C LEU A 33 2.04 -9.83 0.06
N ASN A 34 1.16 -8.98 0.59
CA ASN A 34 0.11 -9.44 1.49
C ASN A 34 -1.10 -9.87 0.66
N ALA A 35 -1.44 -11.15 0.74
CA ALA A 35 -2.60 -11.70 0.06
C ALA A 35 -3.10 -12.98 0.75
N ASN A 36 -4.41 -13.08 0.90
CA ASN A 36 -5.07 -14.27 1.44
C ASN A 36 -5.37 -15.29 0.32
N GLY A 37 -5.52 -16.57 0.69
CA GLY A 37 -5.80 -17.67 -0.23
C GLY A 37 -4.52 -18.30 -0.79
N ASP A 38 -4.61 -18.93 -1.97
CA ASP A 38 -3.49 -19.66 -2.57
C ASP A 38 -2.36 -18.71 -3.03
N PRO A 39 -1.16 -18.77 -2.43
CA PRO A 39 -0.03 -17.94 -2.83
C PRO A 39 0.53 -18.29 -4.21
N ALA A 40 0.28 -19.49 -4.74
CA ALA A 40 0.82 -19.95 -6.03
C ALA A 40 0.37 -19.04 -7.19
N ARG A 41 -0.79 -18.39 -7.09
CA ARG A 41 -1.27 -17.42 -8.08
C ARG A 41 -0.37 -16.20 -8.28
N PHE A 42 0.53 -15.94 -7.32
CA PHE A 42 1.50 -14.82 -7.37
C PHE A 42 2.94 -15.29 -7.59
N ALA A 43 3.16 -16.58 -7.85
CA ALA A 43 4.52 -17.15 -7.99
C ALA A 43 5.35 -16.45 -9.09
N ALA A 44 4.73 -15.99 -10.16
CA ALA A 44 5.39 -15.29 -11.25
C ALA A 44 6.10 -13.99 -10.85
N PHE A 45 5.69 -13.37 -9.74
CA PHE A 45 6.29 -12.10 -9.26
C PHE A 45 7.56 -12.31 -8.43
N GLY A 46 7.85 -13.54 -7.98
CA GLY A 46 9.04 -13.84 -7.19
C GLY A 46 9.09 -13.16 -5.81
N LEU A 47 7.94 -12.72 -5.29
CA LEU A 47 7.83 -12.09 -3.98
C LEU A 47 7.42 -13.08 -2.90
N GLN A 48 7.87 -12.83 -1.67
CA GLN A 48 7.33 -13.52 -0.51
C GLN A 48 5.87 -13.11 -0.32
N VAL A 49 4.97 -14.09 -0.37
CA VAL A 49 3.55 -13.88 -0.08
C VAL A 49 3.28 -14.18 1.39
N ILE A 50 2.58 -13.29 2.06
CA ILE A 50 2.12 -13.44 3.44
C ILE A 50 0.60 -13.27 3.51
N ALA A 51 -0.04 -14.01 4.40
CA ALA A 51 -1.47 -13.88 4.66
C ALA A 51 -1.73 -13.07 5.93
N ASP A 52 -2.95 -12.55 6.07
CA ASP A 52 -3.42 -12.01 7.34
C ASP A 52 -3.48 -13.12 8.40
N ASP A 53 -3.03 -12.83 9.61
CA ASP A 53 -3.03 -13.79 10.72
C ASP A 53 -4.13 -13.51 11.76
N VAL A 54 -4.89 -12.43 11.59
CA VAL A 54 -6.02 -12.07 12.46
C VAL A 54 -7.34 -12.54 11.84
N PRO A 55 -7.96 -13.61 12.36
CA PRO A 55 -9.21 -14.15 11.80
C PRO A 55 -10.37 -13.15 11.93
N GLY A 56 -11.23 -13.11 10.92
CA GLY A 56 -12.46 -12.32 10.95
C GLY A 56 -12.28 -10.80 10.82
N PHE A 57 -11.06 -10.32 10.54
CA PHE A 57 -10.79 -8.90 10.31
C PHE A 57 -10.41 -8.63 8.84
N PRO A 58 -11.38 -8.68 7.92
CA PRO A 58 -11.13 -8.24 6.55
C PRO A 58 -10.93 -6.73 6.55
N GLY A 59 -9.78 -6.27 6.09
CA GLY A 59 -9.51 -4.85 5.96
C GLY A 59 -8.02 -4.53 5.93
N PRO A 60 -7.65 -3.31 5.54
CA PRO A 60 -6.26 -2.95 5.30
C PRO A 60 -5.37 -3.02 6.56
N LEU A 61 -5.92 -2.80 7.75
CA LEU A 61 -5.15 -2.85 9.00
C LEU A 61 -4.63 -4.26 9.32
N ALA A 62 -5.35 -5.33 8.94
CA ALA A 62 -4.88 -6.71 9.13
C ALA A 62 -3.66 -7.00 8.24
N GLY A 63 -3.71 -6.59 6.97
CA GLY A 63 -2.58 -6.72 6.06
C GLY A 63 -1.37 -5.88 6.49
N ILE A 64 -1.60 -4.67 6.98
CA ILE A 64 -0.53 -3.83 7.53
C ILE A 64 0.11 -4.51 8.75
N LEU A 65 -0.70 -5.05 9.67
CA LEU A 65 -0.19 -5.77 10.84
C LEU A 65 0.64 -6.98 10.42
N ALA A 66 0.15 -7.80 9.49
CA ALA A 66 0.89 -8.96 8.98
C ALA A 66 2.26 -8.55 8.40
N ALA A 67 2.33 -7.43 7.68
CA ALA A 67 3.58 -6.91 7.14
C ALA A 67 4.53 -6.42 8.25
N LEU A 68 4.01 -5.75 9.29
CA LEU A 68 4.81 -5.30 10.43
C LEU A 68 5.40 -6.47 11.23
N ASP A 69 4.60 -7.50 11.50
CA ASP A 69 5.03 -8.68 12.24
C ASP A 69 6.04 -9.51 11.45
N TRP A 70 5.77 -9.71 10.14
CA TRP A 70 6.73 -10.38 9.26
C TRP A 70 8.07 -9.64 9.24
N THR A 71 8.03 -8.31 9.12
CA THR A 71 9.23 -7.47 9.11
C THR A 71 10.00 -7.56 10.41
N ALA A 72 9.32 -7.48 11.55
CA ALA A 72 9.94 -7.62 12.86
C ALA A 72 10.65 -8.98 13.05
N ALA A 73 10.08 -10.05 12.50
CA ALA A 73 10.62 -11.41 12.62
C ALA A 73 11.75 -11.69 11.61
N ASN A 74 11.69 -11.15 10.39
CA ASN A 74 12.56 -11.56 9.29
C ASN A 74 13.58 -10.48 8.86
N ARG A 75 13.41 -9.24 9.30
CA ARG A 75 14.26 -8.09 8.95
C ARG A 75 14.58 -7.26 10.19
N PRO A 76 15.30 -7.84 11.17
CA PRO A 76 15.66 -7.14 12.40
C PRO A 76 16.43 -5.85 12.07
N GLY A 77 16.06 -4.75 12.73
CA GLY A 77 16.62 -3.42 12.47
C GLY A 77 15.83 -2.58 11.48
N THR A 78 14.88 -3.13 10.73
CA THR A 78 13.96 -2.34 9.91
C THR A 78 12.93 -1.64 10.80
N GLU A 79 12.91 -0.31 10.76
CA GLU A 79 12.01 0.50 11.61
C GLU A 79 10.67 0.82 10.93
N TRP A 80 10.62 0.80 9.61
CA TRP A 80 9.49 1.31 8.83
C TRP A 80 9.06 0.34 7.74
N VAL A 81 7.76 0.22 7.55
CA VAL A 81 7.13 -0.52 6.47
C VAL A 81 6.25 0.45 5.68
N LEU A 82 6.40 0.45 4.36
CA LEU A 82 5.44 1.08 3.45
C LEU A 82 4.33 0.07 3.14
N SER A 83 3.08 0.46 3.31
CA SER A 83 1.96 -0.23 2.68
C SER A 83 1.51 0.50 1.41
N ALA A 84 1.10 -0.24 0.41
CA ALA A 84 0.52 0.28 -0.82
C ALA A 84 -0.57 -0.65 -1.34
N ALA A 85 -1.59 -0.09 -1.95
CA ALA A 85 -2.65 -0.87 -2.58
C ALA A 85 -2.14 -1.51 -3.88
N GLY A 86 -2.44 -2.81 -4.07
CA GLY A 86 -1.99 -3.57 -5.25
C GLY A 86 -2.74 -3.24 -6.55
N ASP A 87 -3.68 -2.31 -6.51
CA ASP A 87 -4.53 -1.87 -7.61
C ASP A 87 -4.32 -0.39 -7.99
N CYS A 88 -3.22 0.25 -7.51
CA CYS A 88 -2.80 1.61 -7.86
C CYS A 88 -1.56 1.58 -8.79
N PRO A 89 -1.73 1.52 -10.12
CA PRO A 89 -0.64 1.28 -11.08
C PRO A 89 0.35 2.43 -11.23
N PHE A 90 -0.02 3.64 -10.78
CA PHE A 90 0.72 4.89 -11.07
C PHE A 90 1.43 5.47 -9.84
N LEU A 91 1.70 4.66 -8.82
CA LEU A 91 2.37 5.12 -7.59
C LEU A 91 3.58 6.02 -7.90
N PRO A 92 3.76 7.13 -7.15
CA PRO A 92 4.85 8.08 -7.38
C PRO A 92 6.22 7.43 -7.23
N ARG A 93 7.19 7.84 -8.05
CA ARG A 93 8.57 7.37 -7.98
C ARG A 93 9.34 7.96 -6.78
N ASP A 94 8.76 8.95 -6.12
CA ASP A 94 9.29 9.64 -4.92
C ASP A 94 8.46 9.37 -3.66
N LEU A 95 7.54 8.37 -3.72
CA LEU A 95 6.59 8.08 -2.64
C LEU A 95 7.27 7.89 -1.29
N VAL A 96 8.22 6.96 -1.23
CA VAL A 96 8.91 6.59 0.03
C VAL A 96 9.72 7.77 0.58
N ALA A 97 10.48 8.44 -0.28
CA ALA A 97 11.32 9.58 0.12
C ALA A 97 10.49 10.71 0.72
N ARG A 98 9.41 11.13 0.04
CA ARG A 98 8.54 12.21 0.51
C ARG A 98 7.80 11.88 1.81
N LEU A 99 7.34 10.64 1.95
CA LEU A 99 6.72 10.21 3.21
C LEU A 99 7.74 10.21 4.36
N HIS A 100 8.99 9.76 4.12
CA HIS A 100 10.05 9.82 5.12
C HIS A 100 10.45 11.24 5.48
N GLU A 101 10.55 12.15 4.54
CA GLU A 101 10.84 13.56 4.78
C GLU A 101 9.74 14.22 5.62
N ALA A 102 8.48 14.01 5.26
CA ALA A 102 7.35 14.59 5.98
C ALA A 102 7.28 14.10 7.43
N ARG A 103 7.37 12.77 7.65
CA ARG A 103 7.36 12.23 9.00
C ARG A 103 8.52 12.74 9.86
N ALA A 104 9.72 12.89 9.24
CA ALA A 104 10.90 13.38 9.96
C ALA A 104 10.74 14.86 10.33
N ARG A 105 10.35 15.70 9.37
CA ARG A 105 10.09 17.14 9.57
C ARG A 105 9.06 17.38 10.67
N GLU A 106 8.03 16.57 10.72
CA GLU A 106 6.93 16.72 11.66
C GLU A 106 7.13 15.92 12.95
N ASN A 107 8.19 15.11 13.07
CA ASN A 107 8.38 14.14 14.15
C ASN A 107 7.12 13.26 14.32
N ALA A 108 6.61 12.74 13.19
CA ALA A 108 5.41 11.92 13.15
C ALA A 108 5.74 10.43 13.24
N GLN A 109 4.82 9.67 13.81
CA GLN A 109 4.93 8.21 13.99
C GLN A 109 4.37 7.43 12.81
N LEU A 110 3.59 8.10 11.98
CA LEU A 110 2.95 7.58 10.77
C LEU A 110 3.00 8.64 9.69
N ALA A 111 3.01 8.22 8.42
CA ALA A 111 2.82 9.13 7.30
C ALA A 111 1.91 8.48 6.25
N VAL A 112 1.01 9.26 5.66
CA VAL A 112 0.07 8.77 4.64
C VAL A 112 0.07 9.66 3.41
N ALA A 113 -0.30 9.07 2.29
CA ALA A 113 -0.44 9.76 1.02
C ALA A 113 -1.82 10.41 0.89
N ALA A 114 -1.86 11.49 0.10
CA ALA A 114 -3.09 12.15 -0.35
C ALA A 114 -2.93 12.63 -1.80
N SER A 115 -4.03 12.79 -2.53
CA SER A 115 -4.05 13.48 -3.82
C SER A 115 -5.26 14.43 -3.88
N GLY A 116 -5.05 15.65 -4.36
CA GLY A 116 -6.08 16.68 -4.24
C GLY A 116 -6.58 16.79 -2.80
N ASP A 117 -7.89 16.65 -2.61
CA ASP A 117 -8.53 16.70 -1.29
C ASP A 117 -8.77 15.29 -0.68
N GLN A 118 -8.30 14.22 -1.34
CA GLN A 118 -8.54 12.84 -0.92
C GLN A 118 -7.32 12.25 -0.20
N SER A 119 -7.54 11.73 1.01
CA SER A 119 -6.54 10.93 1.74
C SER A 119 -6.58 9.47 1.30
N HIS A 120 -5.39 8.85 1.20
CA HIS A 120 -5.21 7.43 0.85
C HIS A 120 -4.50 6.70 2.01
N PRO A 121 -5.17 6.49 3.15
CA PRO A 121 -4.51 6.02 4.36
C PRO A 121 -3.96 4.59 4.27
N VAL A 122 -4.36 3.80 3.26
CA VAL A 122 -3.75 2.49 2.97
C VAL A 122 -2.35 2.64 2.39
N ILE A 123 -2.05 3.79 1.78
CA ILE A 123 -0.73 4.08 1.20
C ILE A 123 0.03 4.94 2.20
N GLY A 124 0.91 4.31 2.97
CA GLY A 124 1.58 5.02 4.06
C GLY A 124 2.76 4.28 4.67
N LEU A 125 3.51 5.01 5.48
CA LEU A 125 4.62 4.52 6.28
C LEU A 125 4.16 4.25 7.72
N TRP A 126 4.49 3.04 8.19
CA TRP A 126 4.10 2.48 9.47
C TRP A 126 5.34 2.13 10.28
N ARG A 127 5.39 2.57 11.52
CA ARG A 127 6.50 2.22 12.40
C ARG A 127 6.34 0.79 12.91
N VAL A 128 7.35 -0.06 12.69
CA VAL A 128 7.33 -1.48 13.10
C VAL A 128 7.09 -1.65 14.61
N ALA A 129 7.58 -0.71 15.41
CA ALA A 129 7.38 -0.70 16.86
C ALA A 129 5.90 -0.65 17.29
N LEU A 130 5.00 -0.12 16.45
CA LEU A 130 3.56 -0.01 16.76
C LEU A 130 2.76 -1.30 16.52
N ARG A 131 3.40 -2.38 16.05
CA ARG A 131 2.70 -3.63 15.71
C ARG A 131 1.89 -4.22 16.86
N ASN A 132 2.41 -4.19 18.09
CA ASN A 132 1.72 -4.76 19.25
C ASN A 132 0.48 -3.93 19.64
N GLU A 133 0.56 -2.62 19.52
CA GLU A 133 -0.56 -1.71 19.75
C GLU A 133 -1.63 -1.87 18.66
N LEU A 134 -1.21 -2.04 17.39
CA LEU A 134 -2.13 -2.32 16.29
C LEU A 134 -2.83 -3.67 16.48
N ARG A 135 -2.10 -4.70 16.90
CA ARG A 135 -2.69 -6.01 17.21
C ARG A 135 -3.73 -5.90 18.35
N HIS A 136 -3.40 -5.19 19.40
CA HIS A 136 -4.34 -4.94 20.51
C HIS A 136 -5.60 -4.22 20.03
N ALA A 137 -5.45 -3.17 19.23
CA ALA A 137 -6.57 -2.43 18.68
C ALA A 137 -7.48 -3.31 17.79
N LEU A 138 -6.90 -4.17 16.96
CA LEU A 138 -7.66 -5.07 16.10
C LEU A 138 -8.37 -6.18 16.90
N VAL A 139 -7.64 -6.85 17.82
CA VAL A 139 -8.12 -8.09 18.45
C VAL A 139 -8.98 -7.80 19.68
N VAL A 140 -8.61 -6.79 20.47
CA VAL A 140 -9.27 -6.51 21.76
C VAL A 140 -10.33 -5.41 21.63
N GLU A 141 -10.02 -4.35 20.84
CA GLU A 141 -10.92 -3.21 20.73
C GLU A 141 -11.86 -3.29 19.51
N ASP A 142 -11.74 -4.33 18.66
CA ASP A 142 -12.48 -4.49 17.39
C ASP A 142 -12.38 -3.25 16.48
N LEU A 143 -11.22 -2.59 16.47
CA LEU A 143 -11.00 -1.39 15.67
C LEU A 143 -10.73 -1.78 14.22
N ARG A 144 -11.61 -1.39 13.29
CA ARG A 144 -11.52 -1.77 11.86
C ARG A 144 -11.20 -0.61 10.92
N LYS A 145 -11.44 0.62 11.36
CA LYS A 145 -11.25 1.82 10.54
C LYS A 145 -9.84 2.36 10.67
N ILE A 146 -9.14 2.46 9.53
CA ILE A 146 -7.75 2.89 9.46
C ILE A 146 -7.57 4.35 9.97
N ASP A 147 -8.48 5.22 9.63
CA ASP A 147 -8.50 6.62 10.09
C ASP A 147 -8.65 6.73 11.62
N ARG A 148 -9.43 5.86 12.27
CA ARG A 148 -9.51 5.81 13.73
C ARG A 148 -8.22 5.34 14.38
N TRP A 149 -7.48 4.44 13.71
CA TRP A 149 -6.18 4.01 14.18
C TRP A 149 -5.15 5.12 14.04
N THR A 150 -5.03 5.70 12.86
CA THR A 150 -4.04 6.75 12.58
C THR A 150 -4.26 8.00 13.42
N ALA A 151 -5.51 8.33 13.77
CA ALA A 151 -5.85 9.46 14.65
C ALA A 151 -5.29 9.34 16.09
N ARG A 152 -4.79 8.18 16.49
CA ARG A 152 -4.15 7.99 17.82
C ARG A 152 -2.72 8.51 17.88
N TYR A 153 -2.13 8.83 16.72
CA TYR A 153 -0.72 9.17 16.57
C TYR A 153 -0.54 10.49 15.86
N LYS A 154 0.64 11.07 16.00
CA LYS A 154 1.00 12.18 15.13
C LYS A 154 1.21 11.64 13.72
N LEU A 155 0.38 12.09 12.79
CA LEU A 155 0.30 11.66 11.42
C LEU A 155 0.79 12.78 10.51
N ALA A 156 1.78 12.51 9.67
CA ALA A 156 2.14 13.38 8.56
C ALA A 156 1.31 13.01 7.32
N THR A 157 0.85 14.00 6.57
CA THR A 157 0.16 13.79 5.30
C THR A 157 0.95 14.45 4.18
N VAL A 158 1.20 13.69 3.10
CA VAL A 158 1.88 14.20 1.91
C VAL A 158 0.91 14.19 0.75
N THR A 159 0.70 15.34 0.14
CA THR A 159 -0.21 15.50 -0.99
C THR A 159 0.56 15.56 -2.31
N TRP A 160 0.11 14.76 -3.27
CA TRP A 160 0.54 14.82 -4.67
C TRP A 160 -0.57 15.50 -5.51
N PRO A 161 -0.20 16.14 -6.64
CA PRO A 161 -1.19 16.65 -7.57
C PRO A 161 -2.03 15.49 -8.14
N ALA A 162 -3.33 15.71 -8.30
CA ALA A 162 -4.23 14.75 -8.93
C ALA A 162 -4.31 14.93 -10.46
N GLU A 163 -3.81 16.05 -10.98
CA GLU A 163 -3.78 16.36 -12.39
C GLU A 163 -2.33 16.43 -12.94
N PRO A 164 -2.06 16.01 -14.16
CA PRO A 164 -2.97 15.43 -15.16
C PRO A 164 -3.27 13.94 -14.92
N LEU A 165 -2.65 13.31 -13.93
CA LEU A 165 -2.80 11.92 -13.55
C LEU A 165 -2.78 11.81 -12.02
N ASP A 166 -3.87 11.29 -11.44
CA ASP A 166 -3.88 10.93 -10.02
C ASP A 166 -2.96 9.71 -9.78
N PRO A 167 -1.85 9.89 -9.03
CA PRO A 167 -0.91 8.79 -8.80
C PRO A 167 -1.49 7.66 -7.93
N PHE A 168 -2.61 7.90 -7.26
CA PHE A 168 -3.30 6.91 -6.44
C PHE A 168 -4.61 6.43 -7.07
N PHE A 169 -4.78 6.68 -8.37
CA PHE A 169 -5.88 6.14 -9.16
C PHE A 169 -6.01 4.62 -8.95
N ASN A 170 -7.21 4.19 -8.60
CA ASN A 170 -7.50 2.79 -8.29
C ASN A 170 -8.35 2.16 -9.39
N ALA A 171 -7.81 1.16 -10.08
CA ALA A 171 -8.45 0.51 -11.21
C ALA A 171 -9.39 -0.63 -10.77
N ASN A 172 -10.59 -0.30 -10.33
CA ASN A 172 -11.56 -1.24 -9.76
C ASN A 172 -12.58 -1.80 -10.77
N THR A 173 -13.03 -0.99 -11.73
CA THR A 173 -14.05 -1.33 -12.72
C THR A 173 -13.46 -1.57 -14.10
N VAL A 174 -14.27 -1.95 -15.07
CA VAL A 174 -13.85 -2.08 -16.48
C VAL A 174 -13.59 -0.69 -17.08
N GLU A 175 -14.39 0.28 -16.70
CA GLU A 175 -14.25 1.67 -17.09
C GLU A 175 -12.93 2.26 -16.56
N ASP A 176 -12.57 1.94 -15.30
CA ASP A 176 -11.29 2.35 -14.71
C ASP A 176 -10.10 1.73 -15.46
N ILE A 177 -10.21 0.50 -15.96
CA ILE A 177 -9.14 -0.13 -16.75
C ILE A 177 -8.96 0.61 -18.09
N THR A 178 -10.04 0.98 -18.76
CA THR A 178 -9.97 1.75 -20.00
C THR A 178 -9.31 3.11 -19.79
N GLU A 179 -9.67 3.79 -18.70
CA GLU A 179 -9.04 5.06 -18.34
C GLU A 179 -7.57 4.85 -17.94
N ALA A 180 -7.27 3.78 -17.19
CA ALA A 180 -5.90 3.45 -16.82
C ALA A 180 -5.01 3.15 -18.06
N GLU A 181 -5.54 2.56 -19.12
CA GLU A 181 -4.79 2.37 -20.37
C GLU A 181 -4.44 3.71 -21.03
N ARG A 182 -5.38 4.65 -21.05
CA ARG A 182 -5.14 6.01 -21.56
C ARG A 182 -4.08 6.73 -20.72
N LEU A 183 -4.18 6.63 -19.40
CA LEU A 183 -3.25 7.24 -18.46
C LEU A 183 -1.85 6.61 -18.51
N ALA A 184 -1.76 5.30 -18.75
CA ALA A 184 -0.48 4.60 -18.89
C ALA A 184 0.35 5.12 -20.06
N ALA A 185 -0.30 5.49 -21.16
CA ALA A 185 0.39 6.09 -22.30
C ALA A 185 1.01 7.45 -21.97
N LEU A 186 0.41 8.22 -21.06
CA LEU A 186 0.94 9.50 -20.56
C LEU A 186 2.11 9.26 -19.57
N ASP A 187 1.97 8.26 -18.70
CA ASP A 187 2.95 7.91 -17.69
C ASP A 187 4.25 7.31 -18.28
N ASP A 188 4.12 6.50 -19.33
CA ASP A 188 5.26 5.89 -20.01
C ASP A 188 6.02 6.92 -20.90
N ALA A 189 5.43 8.08 -21.18
CA ALA A 189 6.02 9.17 -21.94
C ALA A 189 6.73 10.24 -21.08
N ALA A 190 6.58 10.18 -19.75
CA ALA A 190 7.14 11.12 -18.75
C ALA A 190 8.36 10.55 -18.05
#